data_8c500ac9a65f942e88b067148c46cf2a
#
_entry.id   8c500ac9a65f942e88b067148c46cf2a
#
_cell.length_a   1.000
_cell.length_b   1.000
_cell.length_c   1.000
_cell.angle_alpha   90.00
_cell.angle_beta   90.00
_cell.angle_gamma   90.00
#
_symmetry.space_group_name_H-M   'P 1'
#
loop_
_entity.id
_entity.type
_entity.pdbx_description
1 polymer ?
#
loop_
_entity_poly.entity_id
_entity_poly.type
_entity_poly.pdbx_seq_one_letter_code
_entity_poly.pdbx_strand_id
1 'polypeptide(L)'
;MEKDFLKVYLAGEIHSDWRQNIQKKVKEMKLQINLLSPVTDHTASDDCGIRILGDEQKKFWKDYKGAGINSIRNKNMIEKSDIVIVKFGDKFRQWNAAFDAGMAVTLGKSLITLHEENLDHALKEIDAASSAVCRTEEQVIETLHYVTSS
;
A
#
# COMPACT_ATOMS: atom_id res chain seq x y z
N MET A 1 -20.71 8.60 -20.28
CA MET A 1 -19.63 9.02 -19.35
C MET A 1 -19.17 7.81 -18.59
N GLU A 2 -17.92 7.41 -18.75
CA GLU A 2 -17.33 6.45 -17.82
C GLU A 2 -17.38 7.07 -16.43
N LYS A 3 -18.01 6.36 -15.48
CA LYS A 3 -17.92 6.75 -14.07
C LYS A 3 -16.46 6.60 -13.68
N ASP A 4 -15.79 7.70 -13.36
CA ASP A 4 -14.44 7.68 -12.83
C ASP A 4 -14.46 6.98 -11.46
N PHE A 5 -14.02 5.73 -11.44
CA PHE A 5 -13.83 4.99 -10.19
C PHE A 5 -12.67 5.58 -9.43
N LEU A 6 -12.87 5.78 -8.14
CA LEU A 6 -11.81 6.19 -7.22
C LEU A 6 -10.69 5.14 -7.21
N LYS A 7 -9.46 5.55 -7.41
CA LYS A 7 -8.29 4.66 -7.45
C LYS A 7 -7.64 4.61 -6.07
N VAL A 8 -7.59 3.43 -5.49
CA VAL A 8 -7.06 3.20 -4.14
C VAL A 8 -5.90 2.21 -4.19
N TYR A 9 -4.73 2.64 -3.75
CA TYR A 9 -3.54 1.80 -3.68
C TYR A 9 -3.40 1.19 -2.28
N LEU A 10 -3.28 -0.13 -2.23
CA LEU A 10 -3.14 -0.91 -0.98
C LEU A 10 -1.67 -1.27 -0.76
N ALA A 11 -0.96 -0.44 -0.02
CA ALA A 11 0.46 -0.59 0.31
C ALA A 11 0.68 -1.25 1.68
N GLY A 12 1.90 -1.67 1.93
CA GLY A 12 2.35 -2.14 3.24
C GLY A 12 2.44 -3.64 3.36
N GLU A 13 2.10 -4.16 4.50
CA GLU A 13 2.26 -5.55 4.92
C GLU A 13 1.74 -6.56 3.88
N ILE A 14 2.51 -7.62 3.60
CA ILE A 14 2.21 -8.64 2.58
C ILE A 14 2.00 -10.06 3.15
N HIS A 15 1.96 -10.20 4.48
CA HIS A 15 1.93 -11.51 5.15
C HIS A 15 0.55 -11.93 5.65
N SER A 16 -0.48 -11.12 5.44
CA SER A 16 -1.87 -11.42 5.79
C SER A 16 -2.80 -11.23 4.61
N ASP A 17 -4.04 -11.66 4.75
CA ASP A 17 -5.07 -11.62 3.71
C ASP A 17 -5.84 -10.27 3.68
N TRP A 18 -5.30 -9.22 4.28
CA TRP A 18 -6.02 -7.96 4.43
C TRP A 18 -6.42 -7.33 3.08
N ARG A 19 -5.58 -7.44 2.06
CA ARG A 19 -5.92 -6.93 0.72
C ARG A 19 -7.07 -7.68 0.10
N GLN A 20 -7.05 -9.01 0.22
CA GLN A 20 -8.12 -9.87 -0.26
C GLN A 20 -9.43 -9.59 0.48
N ASN A 21 -9.36 -9.35 1.78
CA ASN A 21 -10.51 -8.98 2.60
C ASN A 21 -11.11 -7.63 2.17
N ILE A 22 -10.26 -6.62 1.96
CA ILE A 22 -10.70 -5.32 1.43
C ILE A 22 -11.31 -5.48 0.03
N GLN A 23 -10.67 -6.21 -0.86
CA GLN A 23 -11.16 -6.45 -2.21
C GLN A 23 -12.52 -7.13 -2.22
N LYS A 24 -12.70 -8.15 -1.37
CA LYS A 24 -13.96 -8.87 -1.21
C LYS A 24 -15.08 -7.92 -0.78
N LYS A 25 -14.84 -7.09 0.24
CA LYS A 25 -15.82 -6.14 0.78
C LYS A 25 -16.17 -5.05 -0.24
N VAL A 26 -15.19 -4.48 -0.91
CA VAL A 26 -15.41 -3.49 -1.99
C VAL A 26 -16.33 -4.07 -3.06
N LYS A 27 -16.12 -5.33 -3.43
CA LYS A 27 -16.93 -6.04 -4.44
C LYS A 27 -18.35 -6.35 -3.94
N GLU A 28 -18.48 -6.88 -2.71
CA GLU A 28 -19.77 -7.18 -2.08
C GLU A 28 -20.64 -5.93 -1.95
N MET A 29 -20.06 -4.82 -1.53
CA MET A 29 -20.75 -3.54 -1.36
C MET A 29 -20.88 -2.76 -2.67
N LYS A 30 -20.33 -3.26 -3.78
CA LYS A 30 -20.35 -2.61 -5.09
C LYS A 30 -19.83 -1.17 -5.07
N LEU A 31 -18.79 -0.93 -4.27
CA LEU A 31 -18.15 0.38 -4.20
C LEU A 31 -17.49 0.72 -5.55
N GLN A 32 -17.58 1.97 -5.94
CA GLN A 32 -17.00 2.45 -7.20
C GLN A 32 -15.51 2.76 -7.02
N ILE A 33 -14.72 1.70 -6.80
CA ILE A 33 -13.31 1.76 -6.47
C ILE A 33 -12.53 0.80 -7.36
N ASN A 34 -11.42 1.29 -7.91
CA ASN A 34 -10.37 0.48 -8.52
C ASN A 34 -9.24 0.29 -7.51
N LEU A 35 -9.02 -0.94 -7.07
CA LEU A 35 -7.94 -1.29 -6.16
C LEU A 35 -6.66 -1.57 -6.94
N LEU A 36 -5.58 -0.95 -6.49
CA LEU A 36 -4.21 -1.16 -6.97
C LEU A 36 -3.37 -1.74 -5.84
N SER A 37 -2.39 -2.57 -6.15
CA SER A 37 -1.50 -3.17 -5.15
C SER A 37 -0.09 -3.38 -5.69
N PRO A 38 0.93 -3.48 -4.79
CA PRO A 38 2.27 -3.90 -5.19
C PRO A 38 2.28 -5.38 -5.59
N VAL A 39 3.43 -5.88 -6.04
CA VAL A 39 3.67 -7.32 -6.15
C VAL A 39 3.72 -7.90 -4.73
N THR A 40 2.80 -8.80 -4.40
CA THR A 40 2.66 -9.39 -3.07
C THR A 40 3.34 -10.77 -2.96
N ASP A 41 3.71 -11.38 -4.07
CA ASP A 41 4.56 -12.57 -4.07
C ASP A 41 5.99 -12.16 -3.73
N HIS A 42 6.47 -12.61 -2.56
CA HIS A 42 7.76 -12.20 -2.02
C HIS A 42 8.92 -12.61 -2.94
N THR A 43 8.91 -13.85 -3.41
CA THR A 43 9.97 -14.38 -4.30
C THR A 43 9.98 -13.64 -5.64
N ALA A 44 8.83 -13.46 -6.27
CA ALA A 44 8.73 -12.71 -7.53
C ALA A 44 9.18 -11.26 -7.37
N SER A 45 8.87 -10.63 -6.24
CA SER A 45 9.30 -9.26 -5.93
C SER A 45 10.81 -9.15 -5.72
N ASP A 46 11.40 -10.08 -4.98
CA ASP A 46 12.84 -10.06 -4.70
C ASP A 46 13.68 -10.43 -5.93
N ASP A 47 13.21 -11.38 -6.73
CA ASP A 47 13.98 -11.94 -7.84
C ASP A 47 13.83 -11.18 -9.16
N CYS A 48 12.89 -10.25 -9.28
CA CYS A 48 12.64 -9.55 -10.54
C CYS A 48 13.88 -8.81 -11.06
N GLY A 49 14.69 -8.23 -10.18
CA GLY A 49 15.89 -7.49 -10.54
C GLY A 49 16.96 -8.37 -11.20
N ILE A 50 17.30 -9.49 -10.58
CA ILE A 50 18.31 -10.41 -11.12
C ILE A 50 17.82 -11.12 -12.38
N ARG A 51 16.52 -11.43 -12.44
CA ARG A 51 15.91 -12.06 -13.62
C ARG A 51 15.97 -11.15 -14.85
N ILE A 52 15.77 -9.85 -14.67
CA ILE A 52 15.74 -8.88 -15.78
C ILE A 52 17.14 -8.32 -16.08
N LEU A 53 17.90 -7.98 -15.05
CA LEU A 53 19.17 -7.23 -15.15
C LEU A 53 20.42 -8.11 -14.97
N GLY A 54 20.25 -9.41 -14.77
CA GLY A 54 21.34 -10.35 -14.54
C GLY A 54 21.67 -10.58 -13.06
N ASP A 55 22.29 -11.72 -12.78
CA ASP A 55 22.61 -12.13 -11.41
C ASP A 55 23.75 -11.32 -10.80
N GLU A 56 23.82 -11.33 -9.49
CA GLU A 56 24.84 -10.66 -8.68
C GLU A 56 25.35 -11.58 -7.58
N GLN A 57 26.63 -11.51 -7.28
CA GLN A 57 27.23 -12.32 -6.23
C GLN A 57 26.84 -11.83 -4.82
N LYS A 58 26.78 -10.52 -4.62
CA LYS A 58 26.46 -9.90 -3.34
C LYS A 58 24.96 -9.69 -3.20
N LYS A 59 24.41 -10.11 -2.06
CA LYS A 59 22.99 -9.93 -1.73
C LYS A 59 22.56 -8.47 -1.82
N PHE A 60 23.40 -7.54 -1.40
CA PHE A 60 23.11 -6.10 -1.49
C PHE A 60 22.71 -5.68 -2.92
N TRP A 61 23.45 -6.12 -3.94
CA TRP A 61 23.17 -5.74 -5.32
C TRP A 61 21.96 -6.48 -5.90
N LYS A 62 21.71 -7.72 -5.45
CA LYS A 62 20.46 -8.42 -5.78
C LYS A 62 19.25 -7.65 -5.29
N ASP A 63 19.26 -7.29 -4.01
CA ASP A 63 18.18 -6.51 -3.38
C ASP A 63 18.05 -5.12 -4.03
N TYR A 64 19.14 -4.46 -4.33
CA TYR A 64 19.16 -3.15 -5.01
C TYR A 64 18.47 -3.20 -6.38
N LYS A 65 18.79 -4.20 -7.20
CA LYS A 65 18.18 -4.38 -8.52
C LYS A 65 16.66 -4.61 -8.41
N GLY A 66 16.24 -5.47 -7.52
CA GLY A 66 14.83 -5.75 -7.28
C GLY A 66 14.08 -4.54 -6.74
N ALA A 67 14.63 -3.89 -5.72
CA ALA A 67 14.07 -2.69 -5.14
C ALA A 67 13.95 -1.54 -6.16
N GLY A 68 14.95 -1.37 -7.02
CA GLY A 68 14.92 -0.35 -8.07
C GLY A 68 13.77 -0.52 -9.05
N ILE A 69 13.56 -1.74 -9.54
CA ILE A 69 12.45 -2.03 -10.47
C ILE A 69 11.10 -1.90 -9.76
N ASN A 70 10.96 -2.45 -8.56
CA ASN A 70 9.73 -2.32 -7.78
C ASN A 70 9.41 -0.86 -7.42
N SER A 71 10.43 -0.03 -7.19
CA SER A 71 10.22 1.39 -6.89
C SER A 71 9.57 2.14 -8.05
N ILE A 72 9.94 1.82 -9.29
CA ILE A 72 9.30 2.39 -10.49
C ILE A 72 7.82 2.01 -10.51
N ARG A 73 7.52 0.74 -10.30
CA ARG A 73 6.16 0.23 -10.28
C ARG A 73 5.32 0.87 -9.16
N ASN A 74 5.85 0.87 -7.94
CA ASN A 74 5.15 1.39 -6.76
C ASN A 74 4.89 2.89 -6.89
N LYS A 75 5.89 3.66 -7.32
CA LYS A 75 5.72 5.09 -7.59
C LYS A 75 4.60 5.36 -8.60
N ASN A 76 4.60 4.64 -9.73
CA ASN A 76 3.56 4.80 -10.74
C ASN A 76 2.16 4.47 -10.20
N MET A 77 2.04 3.45 -9.33
CA MET A 77 0.76 3.09 -8.73
C MET A 77 0.28 4.18 -7.75
N ILE A 78 1.19 4.72 -6.94
CA ILE A 78 0.88 5.82 -6.01
C ILE A 78 0.48 7.07 -6.79
N GLU A 79 1.22 7.44 -7.84
CA GLU A 79 0.90 8.60 -8.69
C GLU A 79 -0.48 8.50 -9.34
N LYS A 80 -0.91 7.31 -9.74
CA LYS A 80 -2.21 7.06 -10.36
C LYS A 80 -3.36 6.97 -9.36
N SER A 81 -3.07 6.89 -8.07
CA SER A 81 -4.07 6.72 -7.01
C SER A 81 -4.61 8.05 -6.53
N ASP A 82 -5.85 8.02 -6.05
CA ASP A 82 -6.49 9.12 -5.32
C ASP A 82 -6.26 8.98 -3.81
N ILE A 83 -6.33 7.74 -3.33
CA ILE A 83 -6.11 7.37 -1.93
C ILE A 83 -5.04 6.28 -1.85
N VAL A 84 -4.17 6.39 -0.87
CA VAL A 84 -3.20 5.35 -0.51
C VAL A 84 -3.50 4.86 0.89
N ILE A 85 -3.72 3.56 1.03
CA ILE A 85 -3.92 2.89 2.31
C ILE A 85 -2.67 2.09 2.61
N VAL A 86 -2.06 2.34 3.76
CA VAL A 86 -0.83 1.65 4.18
C VAL A 86 -1.11 0.86 5.45
N LYS A 87 -1.03 -0.47 5.36
CA LYS A 87 -1.10 -1.35 6.53
C LYS A 87 0.28 -1.60 7.09
N PHE A 88 0.43 -1.35 8.38
CA PHE A 88 1.59 -1.75 9.18
C PHE A 88 1.20 -2.93 10.06
N GLY A 89 1.89 -4.05 9.89
CA GLY A 89 1.69 -5.26 10.68
C GLY A 89 2.81 -5.48 11.70
N ASP A 90 2.62 -6.46 12.58
CA ASP A 90 3.54 -6.72 13.69
C ASP A 90 4.75 -7.57 13.31
N LYS A 91 4.68 -8.30 12.20
CA LYS A 91 5.63 -9.37 11.89
C LYS A 91 7.03 -8.90 11.52
N PHE A 92 7.20 -7.76 10.91
CA PHE A 92 8.48 -7.23 10.45
C PHE A 92 8.48 -5.72 10.56
N ARG A 93 9.66 -5.12 10.62
CA ARG A 93 9.79 -3.67 10.49
C ARG A 93 9.53 -3.29 9.04
N GLN A 94 8.45 -2.57 8.79
CA GLN A 94 7.97 -2.27 7.44
C GLN A 94 8.41 -0.87 7.01
N TRP A 95 9.71 -0.67 6.94
CA TRP A 95 10.26 0.62 6.53
C TRP A 95 9.87 1.01 5.11
N ASN A 96 9.70 0.03 4.21
CA ASN A 96 9.22 0.29 2.85
C ASN A 96 7.78 0.81 2.84
N ALA A 97 6.94 0.33 3.75
CA ALA A 97 5.59 0.85 3.94
C ALA A 97 5.61 2.31 4.41
N ALA A 98 6.51 2.66 5.32
CA ALA A 98 6.72 4.04 5.76
C ALA A 98 7.21 4.94 4.60
N PHE A 99 8.07 4.42 3.74
CA PHE A 99 8.53 5.12 2.54
C PHE A 99 7.38 5.38 1.56
N ASP A 100 6.52 4.39 1.31
CA ASP A 100 5.33 4.55 0.47
C ASP A 100 4.36 5.59 1.05
N ALA A 101 4.15 5.58 2.36
CA ALA A 101 3.32 6.56 3.06
C ALA A 101 3.86 7.99 2.88
N GLY A 102 5.15 8.21 3.07
CA GLY A 102 5.80 9.50 2.85
C GLY A 102 5.71 9.96 1.40
N MET A 103 5.89 9.06 0.45
CA MET A 103 5.73 9.35 -0.97
C MET A 103 4.30 9.78 -1.30
N ALA A 104 3.30 9.07 -0.77
CA ALA A 104 1.89 9.41 -0.97
C ALA A 104 1.57 10.83 -0.51
N VAL A 105 2.00 11.19 0.69
CA VAL A 105 1.82 12.53 1.26
C VAL A 105 2.51 13.59 0.40
N THR A 106 3.75 13.36 0.00
CA THR A 106 4.52 14.29 -0.83
C THR A 106 3.88 14.51 -2.21
N LEU A 107 3.26 13.48 -2.77
CA LEU A 107 2.52 13.55 -4.03
C LEU A 107 1.09 14.10 -3.87
N GLY A 108 0.71 14.57 -2.69
CA GLY A 108 -0.60 15.14 -2.42
C GLY A 108 -1.75 14.14 -2.38
N LYS A 109 -1.47 12.87 -2.16
CA LYS A 109 -2.49 11.83 -2.04
C LYS A 109 -3.08 11.80 -0.64
N SER A 110 -4.36 11.44 -0.53
CA SER A 110 -4.95 11.15 0.77
C SER A 110 -4.36 9.85 1.32
N LEU A 111 -3.78 9.92 2.52
CA LEU A 111 -3.19 8.78 3.20
C LEU A 111 -4.14 8.26 4.28
N ILE A 112 -4.37 6.95 4.27
CA ILE A 112 -5.03 6.22 5.36
C ILE A 112 -4.03 5.22 5.91
N THR A 113 -3.78 5.24 7.21
CA THR A 113 -2.98 4.22 7.89
C THR A 113 -3.89 3.17 8.53
N LEU A 114 -3.44 1.93 8.54
CA LEU A 114 -4.10 0.79 9.18
C LEU A 114 -3.08 0.06 10.03
N HIS A 115 -3.22 0.13 11.35
CA HIS A 115 -2.33 -0.55 12.31
C HIS A 115 -2.95 -0.63 13.70
N GLU A 116 -2.42 -1.52 14.53
CA GLU A 116 -2.82 -1.67 15.92
C GLU A 116 -2.18 -0.61 16.83
N GLU A 117 -2.73 -0.45 18.03
CA GLU A 117 -2.32 0.59 19.00
C GLU A 117 -0.87 0.48 19.46
N ASN A 118 -0.30 -0.73 19.49
CA ASN A 118 1.10 -0.95 19.86
C ASN A 118 2.11 -0.26 18.92
N LEU A 119 1.69 0.16 17.72
CA LEU A 119 2.51 0.90 16.78
C LEU A 119 2.34 2.42 16.83
N ASP A 120 1.47 2.94 17.68
CA ASP A 120 1.15 4.37 17.74
C ASP A 120 2.38 5.25 17.91
N HIS A 121 3.25 4.91 18.86
CA HIS A 121 4.45 5.69 19.08
C HIS A 121 5.41 5.64 17.89
N ALA A 122 5.59 4.48 17.28
CA ALA A 122 6.49 4.31 16.15
C ALA A 122 6.01 5.02 14.89
N LEU A 123 4.69 5.11 14.70
CA LEU A 123 4.06 5.67 13.50
C LEU A 123 3.50 7.09 13.69
N LYS A 124 3.77 7.74 14.81
CA LYS A 124 3.18 9.03 15.18
C LYS A 124 3.31 10.11 14.11
N GLU A 125 4.42 10.18 13.40
CA GLU A 125 4.63 11.19 12.35
C GLU A 125 3.88 10.85 11.07
N ILE A 126 3.79 9.56 10.74
CA ILE A 126 3.02 9.06 9.60
C ILE A 126 1.54 9.27 9.87
N ASP A 127 1.08 8.93 11.07
CA ASP A 127 -0.31 9.12 11.47
C ASP A 127 -0.71 10.60 11.48
N ALA A 128 0.21 11.48 11.91
CA ALA A 128 -0.01 12.92 11.88
C ALA A 128 -0.20 13.46 10.44
N ALA A 129 0.37 12.81 9.45
CA ALA A 129 0.23 13.16 8.03
C ALA A 129 -0.97 12.46 7.36
N SER A 130 -1.64 11.55 8.05
CA SER A 130 -2.76 10.77 7.53
C SER A 130 -4.08 11.53 7.60
N SER A 131 -4.97 11.27 6.64
CA SER A 131 -6.36 11.74 6.69
C SER A 131 -7.20 10.91 7.66
N ALA A 132 -6.85 9.64 7.83
CA ALA A 132 -7.49 8.74 8.80
C ALA A 132 -6.48 7.70 9.30
N VAL A 133 -6.60 7.36 10.58
CA VAL A 133 -5.87 6.25 11.22
C VAL A 133 -6.89 5.17 11.57
N CYS A 134 -6.88 4.08 10.84
CA CYS A 134 -7.78 2.95 11.04
C CYS A 134 -7.11 1.86 11.87
N ARG A 135 -7.90 1.21 12.72
CA ARG A 135 -7.45 0.09 13.56
C ARG A 135 -7.89 -1.25 12.98
N THR A 136 -8.94 -1.25 12.20
CA THR A 136 -9.54 -2.46 11.63
C THR A 136 -9.81 -2.30 10.13
N GLU A 137 -9.90 -3.43 9.44
CA GLU A 137 -10.28 -3.45 8.02
C GLU A 137 -11.70 -2.90 7.81
N GLU A 138 -12.60 -3.10 8.77
CA GLU A 138 -13.96 -2.56 8.76
C GLU A 138 -13.94 -1.03 8.72
N GLN A 139 -13.11 -0.40 9.54
CA GLN A 139 -12.96 1.07 9.53
C GLN A 139 -12.45 1.58 8.18
N VAL A 140 -11.54 0.85 7.53
CA VAL A 140 -11.09 1.16 6.18
C VAL A 140 -12.26 1.11 5.20
N ILE A 141 -13.04 0.04 5.22
CA ILE A 141 -14.19 -0.14 4.32
C ILE A 141 -15.26 0.92 4.57
N GLU A 142 -15.59 1.21 5.82
CA GLU A 142 -16.55 2.26 6.16
C GLU A 142 -16.08 3.64 5.67
N THR A 143 -14.80 3.94 5.82
CA THR A 143 -14.20 5.16 5.28
C THR A 143 -14.33 5.23 3.76
N LEU A 144 -13.97 4.15 3.06
CA LEU A 144 -14.09 4.08 1.60
C LEU A 144 -15.56 4.20 1.15
N HIS A 145 -16.46 3.55 1.85
CA HIS A 145 -17.91 3.64 1.57
C HIS A 145 -18.40 5.09 1.71
N TYR A 146 -18.03 5.75 2.79
CA TYR A 146 -18.42 7.14 3.04
C TYR A 146 -17.94 8.09 1.94
N VAL A 147 -16.65 7.99 1.55
CA VAL A 147 -16.07 8.90 0.55
C VAL A 147 -16.51 8.61 -0.88
N THR A 148 -17.11 7.44 -1.14
CA THR A 148 -17.67 7.09 -2.46
C THR A 148 -19.19 7.22 -2.53
N SER A 149 -19.85 7.47 -1.39
CA SER A 149 -21.30 7.71 -1.35
C SER A 149 -21.59 9.13 -1.81
N SER A 150 -22.45 9.25 -2.82
CA SER A 150 -22.96 10.53 -3.33
C SER A 150 -24.21 10.98 -2.60
#